data_4769c310a5941a37edf1e551c3e9085f
#
_entry.id   4769c310a5941a37edf1e551c3e9085f
#
_cell.length_a   1.000
_cell.length_b   1.000
_cell.length_c   1.000
_cell.angle_alpha   90.00
_cell.angle_beta   90.00
_cell.angle_gamma   90.00
#
_symmetry.space_group_name_H-M   'P 1'
#
loop_
_entity.id
_entity.type
_entity.pdbx_description
1 polymer ?
#
loop_
_entity_poly.entity_id
_entity_poly.type
_entity_poly.pdbx_seq_one_letter_code
_entity_poly.pdbx_strand_id
1 'polypeptide(L)'
;MRNALVWSIILACLAMSYTFRHDVTNTFNRILAEFIPGYIWVKDNGTISVSVAEDGHYYLTGAIQGEKVIFLVDTGASDIVLNHRDARKIGIDVENLRFTQVYQTANGRVRGAPYLLDGMQIGSFEFFEVWVSVNETEMGTSLLGMSFLSQFDSYTFYDGKLQLRL
;
A
#
# COMPACT_ATOMS: atom_id res chain seq x y z
N MET A 1 -3.25 34.25 -43.85
CA MET A 1 -3.75 32.85 -43.90
C MET A 1 -2.79 31.85 -43.19
N ARG A 2 -1.47 31.94 -43.40
CA ARG A 2 -0.47 31.03 -42.75
C ARG A 2 -0.50 31.05 -41.22
N ASN A 3 -0.71 32.20 -40.57
CA ASN A 3 -0.77 32.36 -39.13
C ASN A 3 -2.07 31.79 -38.51
N ALA A 4 -3.19 31.87 -39.23
CA ALA A 4 -4.46 31.32 -38.78
C ALA A 4 -4.40 29.77 -38.68
N LEU A 5 -3.75 29.13 -39.65
CA LEU A 5 -3.59 27.68 -39.66
C LEU A 5 -2.68 27.20 -38.50
N VAL A 6 -1.60 27.92 -38.19
CA VAL A 6 -0.72 27.65 -37.06
C VAL A 6 -1.48 27.79 -35.76
N TRP A 7 -2.27 28.84 -35.55
CA TRP A 7 -3.06 29.01 -34.33
C TRP A 7 -4.16 27.95 -34.21
N SER A 8 -4.77 27.50 -35.29
CA SER A 8 -5.74 26.41 -35.27
C SER A 8 -5.11 25.09 -34.85
N ILE A 9 -3.89 24.80 -35.31
CA ILE A 9 -3.15 23.60 -34.88
C ILE A 9 -2.79 23.67 -33.37
N ILE A 10 -2.31 24.82 -32.90
CA ILE A 10 -1.99 25.02 -31.48
C ILE A 10 -3.24 24.83 -30.61
N LEU A 11 -4.37 25.43 -31.00
CA LEU A 11 -5.64 25.24 -30.26
C LEU A 11 -6.12 23.80 -30.27
N ALA A 12 -6.00 23.09 -31.39
CA ALA A 12 -6.35 21.69 -31.51
C ALA A 12 -5.46 20.81 -30.59
N CYS A 13 -4.14 21.08 -30.58
CA CYS A 13 -3.21 20.38 -29.68
C CYS A 13 -3.51 20.66 -28.20
N LEU A 14 -3.82 21.88 -27.82
CA LEU A 14 -4.21 22.25 -26.45
C LEU A 14 -5.54 21.59 -26.05
N ALA A 15 -6.54 21.59 -26.94
CA ALA A 15 -7.81 20.91 -26.70
C ALA A 15 -7.62 19.40 -26.56
N MET A 16 -6.79 18.80 -27.39
CA MET A 16 -6.46 17.37 -27.32
C MET A 16 -5.70 17.03 -26.02
N SER A 17 -4.68 17.83 -25.65
CA SER A 17 -3.98 17.68 -24.36
C SER A 17 -4.92 17.82 -23.17
N TYR A 18 -5.85 18.75 -23.21
CA TYR A 18 -6.83 18.93 -22.16
C TYR A 18 -7.82 17.76 -22.07
N THR A 19 -8.28 17.26 -23.22
CA THR A 19 -9.22 16.12 -23.28
C THR A 19 -8.57 14.84 -22.79
N PHE A 20 -7.32 14.59 -23.14
CA PHE A 20 -6.59 13.35 -22.78
C PHE A 20 -5.77 13.45 -21.49
N ARG A 21 -5.83 14.57 -20.75
CA ARG A 21 -5.03 14.76 -19.53
C ARG A 21 -5.22 13.65 -18.49
N HIS A 22 -6.45 13.16 -18.32
CA HIS A 22 -6.75 12.08 -17.37
C HIS A 22 -6.20 10.74 -17.84
N ASP A 23 -6.27 10.44 -19.14
CA ASP A 23 -5.75 9.20 -19.71
C ASP A 23 -4.22 9.15 -19.64
N VAL A 24 -3.55 10.27 -19.88
CA VAL A 24 -2.08 10.40 -19.77
C VAL A 24 -1.64 10.20 -18.33
N THR A 25 -2.32 10.83 -17.35
CA THR A 25 -1.99 10.66 -15.92
C THR A 25 -2.23 9.23 -15.47
N ASN A 26 -3.33 8.63 -15.90
CA ASN A 26 -3.64 7.23 -15.57
C ASN A 26 -2.64 6.26 -16.20
N THR A 27 -2.22 6.50 -17.43
CA THR A 27 -1.21 5.67 -18.11
C THR A 27 0.16 5.83 -17.45
N PHE A 28 0.55 7.05 -17.07
CA PHE A 28 1.80 7.31 -16.36
C PHE A 28 1.82 6.65 -14.97
N ASN A 29 0.73 6.74 -14.21
CA ASN A 29 0.60 6.08 -12.91
C ASN A 29 0.64 4.55 -13.04
N ARG A 30 0.08 3.98 -14.11
CA ARG A 30 0.18 2.54 -14.41
C ARG A 30 1.62 2.12 -14.68
N ILE A 31 2.37 2.91 -15.44
CA ILE A 31 3.79 2.66 -15.71
C ILE A 31 4.59 2.75 -14.40
N LEU A 32 4.38 3.78 -13.57
CA LEU A 32 5.06 3.90 -12.29
C LEU A 32 4.74 2.73 -11.35
N ALA A 33 3.49 2.27 -11.34
CA ALA A 33 3.06 1.13 -10.52
C ALA A 33 3.74 -0.19 -10.94
N GLU A 34 4.21 -0.30 -12.17
CA GLU A 34 4.92 -1.48 -12.68
C GLU A 34 6.40 -1.49 -12.27
N PHE A 35 7.01 -0.30 -12.09
CA PHE A 35 8.44 -0.17 -11.76
C PHE A 35 8.73 0.09 -10.27
N ILE A 36 7.73 0.48 -9.49
CA ILE A 36 7.91 0.83 -8.07
C ILE A 36 7.09 -0.13 -7.21
N PRO A 37 7.72 -1.12 -6.53
CA PRO A 37 7.01 -2.00 -5.60
C PRO A 37 6.29 -1.19 -4.51
N GLY A 38 5.01 -1.51 -4.28
CA GLY A 38 4.20 -0.80 -3.28
C GLY A 38 3.64 0.55 -3.74
N TYR A 39 3.80 0.91 -5.04
CA TYR A 39 3.14 2.10 -5.57
C TYR A 39 1.63 1.93 -5.55
N ILE A 40 0.96 2.81 -4.83
CA ILE A 40 -0.49 2.82 -4.68
C ILE A 40 -1.09 3.79 -5.70
N TRP A 41 -2.04 3.30 -6.47
CA TRP A 41 -2.88 4.11 -7.32
C TRP A 41 -4.31 4.13 -6.78
N VAL A 42 -4.77 5.32 -6.39
CA VAL A 42 -6.15 5.53 -5.95
C VAL A 42 -6.99 5.99 -7.13
N LYS A 43 -8.05 5.26 -7.44
CA LYS A 43 -9.03 5.65 -8.46
C LYS A 43 -10.01 6.67 -7.90
N ASP A 44 -10.67 7.42 -8.80
CA ASP A 44 -11.65 8.47 -8.44
C ASP A 44 -12.82 7.95 -7.58
N ASN A 45 -13.10 6.65 -7.60
CA ASN A 45 -14.11 5.99 -6.76
C ASN A 45 -13.60 5.52 -5.38
N GLY A 46 -12.45 5.97 -4.94
CA GLY A 46 -11.88 5.58 -3.66
C GLY A 46 -11.27 4.17 -3.63
N THR A 47 -11.10 3.50 -4.77
CA THR A 47 -10.47 2.18 -4.83
C THR A 47 -8.96 2.31 -4.83
N ILE A 48 -8.28 1.67 -3.88
CA ILE A 48 -6.83 1.46 -3.91
C ILE A 48 -6.54 0.34 -4.91
N SER A 49 -5.58 0.56 -5.80
CA SER A 49 -5.10 -0.46 -6.74
C SER A 49 -3.59 -0.56 -6.68
N VAL A 50 -3.09 -1.80 -6.63
CA VAL A 50 -1.67 -2.11 -6.57
C VAL A 50 -1.36 -3.19 -7.59
N SER A 51 -0.28 -3.04 -8.34
CA SER A 51 0.19 -4.08 -9.27
C SER A 51 0.99 -5.16 -8.53
N VAL A 52 0.95 -6.38 -9.07
CA VAL A 52 1.84 -7.46 -8.64
C VAL A 52 3.29 -7.07 -8.90
N ALA A 53 4.17 -7.33 -7.95
CA ALA A 53 5.62 -7.14 -8.11
C ALA A 53 6.25 -8.29 -8.89
N GLU A 54 7.53 -8.14 -9.30
CA GLU A 54 8.26 -9.15 -10.06
C GLU A 54 8.37 -10.51 -9.35
N ASP A 55 8.34 -10.50 -8.02
CA ASP A 55 8.37 -11.70 -7.18
C ASP A 55 6.99 -12.39 -7.02
N GLY A 56 5.96 -11.86 -7.70
CA GLY A 56 4.60 -12.39 -7.66
C GLY A 56 3.77 -11.92 -6.45
N HIS A 57 4.31 -11.06 -5.61
CA HIS A 57 3.62 -10.56 -4.42
C HIS A 57 3.04 -9.16 -4.62
N TYR A 58 2.15 -8.77 -3.71
CA TYR A 58 1.57 -7.43 -3.66
C TYR A 58 2.12 -6.67 -2.47
N TYR A 59 2.57 -5.45 -2.72
CA TYR A 59 3.10 -4.58 -1.70
C TYR A 59 2.25 -3.31 -1.58
N LEU A 60 2.04 -2.85 -0.35
CA LEU A 60 1.37 -1.59 -0.04
C LEU A 60 2.31 -0.69 0.76
N THR A 61 2.45 0.56 0.34
CA THR A 61 3.16 1.55 1.14
C THR A 61 2.19 2.25 2.06
N GLY A 62 2.43 2.13 3.36
CA GLY A 62 1.74 2.90 4.41
C GLY A 62 2.62 3.99 4.98
N ALA A 63 2.00 4.96 5.65
CA ALA A 63 2.65 5.94 6.50
C ALA A 63 2.15 5.78 7.94
N ILE A 64 3.10 5.63 8.88
CA ILE A 64 2.83 5.52 10.31
C ILE A 64 3.72 6.56 10.99
N GLN A 65 3.13 7.50 11.73
CA GLN A 65 3.85 8.62 12.38
C GLN A 65 4.76 9.40 11.41
N GLY A 66 4.32 9.53 10.14
CA GLY A 66 5.08 10.22 9.08
C GLY A 66 6.16 9.37 8.40
N GLU A 67 6.44 8.16 8.90
CA GLU A 67 7.42 7.24 8.35
C GLU A 67 6.79 6.26 7.35
N LYS A 68 7.44 6.06 6.21
CA LYS A 68 7.01 5.09 5.20
C LYS A 68 7.37 3.67 5.63
N VAL A 69 6.39 2.78 5.61
CA VAL A 69 6.53 1.34 5.81
C VAL A 69 6.00 0.63 4.57
N ILE A 70 6.78 -0.29 4.02
CA ILE A 70 6.35 -1.14 2.92
C ILE A 70 5.88 -2.46 3.51
N PHE A 71 4.65 -2.80 3.21
CA PHE A 71 4.00 -4.02 3.67
C PHE A 71 3.82 -5.00 2.52
N LEU A 72 4.09 -6.25 2.77
CA LEU A 72 3.63 -7.37 1.95
C LEU A 72 2.17 -7.68 2.33
N VAL A 73 1.28 -7.75 1.35
CA VAL A 73 -0.09 -8.20 1.55
C VAL A 73 -0.10 -9.72 1.67
N ASP A 74 -0.47 -10.22 2.84
CA ASP A 74 -0.45 -11.65 3.15
C ASP A 74 -1.79 -12.11 3.74
N THR A 75 -2.59 -12.79 2.93
CA THR A 75 -3.88 -13.35 3.37
C THR A 75 -3.72 -14.55 4.32
N GLY A 76 -2.52 -15.09 4.48
CA GLY A 76 -2.19 -16.12 5.45
C GLY A 76 -1.87 -15.57 6.85
N ALA A 77 -1.56 -14.28 6.95
CA ALA A 77 -1.36 -13.60 8.22
C ALA A 77 -2.70 -13.13 8.81
N SER A 78 -2.91 -13.35 10.12
CA SER A 78 -4.12 -12.87 10.80
C SER A 78 -4.07 -11.37 11.04
N ASP A 79 -2.92 -10.84 11.45
CA ASP A 79 -2.74 -9.48 11.92
C ASP A 79 -1.84 -8.65 11.00
N ILE A 80 -1.81 -7.33 11.23
CA ILE A 80 -0.74 -6.47 10.72
C ILE A 80 0.51 -6.79 11.54
N VAL A 81 1.59 -7.19 10.88
CA VAL A 81 2.84 -7.57 11.55
C VAL A 81 3.97 -6.65 11.14
N LEU A 82 4.62 -6.04 12.13
CA LEU A 82 5.80 -5.22 11.92
C LEU A 82 7.08 -6.03 12.16
N ASN A 83 8.05 -5.88 11.26
CA ASN A 83 9.42 -6.30 11.53
C ASN A 83 10.11 -5.31 12.48
N HIS A 84 11.25 -5.70 13.07
CA HIS A 84 11.95 -4.85 14.05
C HIS A 84 12.45 -3.54 13.46
N ARG A 85 12.92 -3.56 12.21
CA ARG A 85 13.40 -2.35 11.54
C ARG A 85 12.31 -1.31 11.39
N ASP A 86 11.14 -1.73 10.91
CA ASP A 86 10.01 -0.83 10.68
C ASP A 86 9.40 -0.39 12.02
N ALA A 87 9.33 -1.28 13.02
CA ALA A 87 8.89 -0.94 14.37
C ALA A 87 9.77 0.13 15.02
N ARG A 88 11.12 -0.01 14.97
CA ARG A 88 12.04 1.02 15.47
C ARG A 88 11.92 2.32 14.69
N LYS A 89 11.76 2.26 13.38
CA LYS A 89 11.63 3.42 12.50
C LYS A 89 10.44 4.30 12.89
N ILE A 90 9.34 3.70 13.32
CA ILE A 90 8.13 4.42 13.79
C ILE A 90 8.15 4.69 15.31
N GLY A 91 9.30 4.52 15.97
CA GLY A 91 9.49 4.89 17.37
C GLY A 91 9.10 3.85 18.40
N ILE A 92 8.84 2.60 18.01
CA ILE A 92 8.55 1.51 18.95
C ILE A 92 9.86 1.00 19.58
N ASP A 93 9.91 0.97 20.89
CA ASP A 93 11.02 0.38 21.66
C ASP A 93 10.90 -1.14 21.69
N VAL A 94 11.48 -1.79 20.69
CA VAL A 94 11.35 -3.23 20.45
C VAL A 94 11.96 -4.05 21.60
N GLU A 95 13.00 -3.53 22.25
CA GLU A 95 13.71 -4.24 23.33
C GLU A 95 12.87 -4.37 24.60
N ASN A 96 11.91 -3.47 24.81
CA ASN A 96 11.02 -3.47 25.97
C ASN A 96 9.63 -4.06 25.70
N LEU A 97 9.42 -4.61 24.49
CA LEU A 97 8.14 -5.24 24.15
C LEU A 97 7.94 -6.58 24.88
N ARG A 98 6.67 -6.90 25.16
CA ARG A 98 6.26 -8.20 25.71
C ARG A 98 5.64 -9.06 24.61
N PHE A 99 6.34 -10.09 24.19
CA PHE A 99 5.90 -11.02 23.14
C PHE A 99 4.93 -12.08 23.71
N THR A 100 3.67 -11.68 23.89
CA THR A 100 2.64 -12.47 24.56
C THR A 100 1.68 -13.19 23.61
N GLN A 101 1.56 -12.74 22.38
CA GLN A 101 0.73 -13.40 21.37
C GLN A 101 1.50 -14.55 20.71
N VAL A 102 0.80 -15.63 20.42
CA VAL A 102 1.37 -16.82 19.75
C VAL A 102 0.65 -17.02 18.43
N TYR A 103 1.42 -17.10 17.36
CA TYR A 103 0.93 -17.36 16.00
C TYR A 103 1.42 -18.74 15.53
N GLN A 104 0.54 -19.47 14.86
CA GLN A 104 0.91 -20.68 14.16
C GLN A 104 1.22 -20.33 12.71
N THR A 105 2.43 -20.58 12.26
CA THR A 105 2.87 -20.33 10.88
C THR A 105 3.29 -21.64 10.20
N ALA A 106 3.51 -21.59 8.89
CA ALA A 106 4.04 -22.74 8.15
C ALA A 106 5.41 -23.21 8.67
N ASN A 107 6.20 -22.30 9.24
CA ASN A 107 7.53 -22.60 9.80
C ASN A 107 7.50 -22.92 11.30
N GLY A 108 6.31 -23.06 11.89
CA GLY A 108 6.15 -23.35 13.32
C GLY A 108 5.51 -22.18 14.09
N ARG A 109 5.68 -22.23 15.42
CA ARG A 109 5.13 -21.20 16.31
C ARG A 109 6.08 -20.02 16.40
N VAL A 110 5.53 -18.82 16.26
CA VAL A 110 6.22 -17.54 16.48
C VAL A 110 5.46 -16.73 17.51
N ARG A 111 6.15 -15.84 18.21
CA ARG A 111 5.53 -14.92 19.16
C ARG A 111 5.54 -13.51 18.59
N GLY A 112 4.56 -12.72 19.02
CA GLY A 112 4.45 -11.32 18.69
C GLY A 112 4.04 -10.48 19.88
N ALA A 113 4.42 -9.23 19.87
CA ALA A 113 4.04 -8.24 20.86
C ALA A 113 2.93 -7.36 20.31
N PRO A 114 1.73 -7.37 20.91
CA PRO A 114 0.66 -6.47 20.47
C PRO A 114 1.03 -5.02 20.78
N TYR A 115 0.75 -4.15 19.84
CA TYR A 115 0.98 -2.72 19.96
C TYR A 115 -0.18 -1.96 19.30
N LEU A 116 -0.67 -0.91 19.96
CA LEU A 116 -1.71 -0.04 19.43
C LEU A 116 -1.05 1.20 18.81
N LEU A 117 -1.22 1.38 17.52
CA LEU A 117 -0.84 2.60 16.81
C LEU A 117 -1.97 3.62 16.91
N ASP A 118 -1.62 4.90 17.07
CA ASP A 118 -2.60 6.00 17.00
C ASP A 118 -3.28 6.05 15.63
N GLY A 119 -2.50 5.78 14.56
CA GLY A 119 -3.03 5.72 13.21
C GLY A 119 -2.03 5.25 12.18
N MET A 120 -2.58 4.89 11.01
CA MET A 120 -1.85 4.48 9.82
C MET A 120 -2.56 5.04 8.59
N GLN A 121 -1.80 5.54 7.63
CA GLN A 121 -2.33 6.00 6.35
C GLN A 121 -1.93 5.04 5.23
N ILE A 122 -2.88 4.67 4.38
CA ILE A 122 -2.65 3.91 3.14
C ILE A 122 -3.30 4.67 1.98
N GLY A 123 -2.48 5.21 1.09
CA GLY A 123 -2.97 6.09 0.03
C GLY A 123 -3.64 7.34 0.61
N SER A 124 -4.93 7.54 0.30
CA SER A 124 -5.76 8.64 0.83
C SER A 124 -6.57 8.24 2.07
N PHE A 125 -6.48 6.99 2.52
CA PHE A 125 -7.27 6.49 3.65
C PHE A 125 -6.47 6.56 4.94
N GLU A 126 -7.13 7.01 6.01
CA GLU A 126 -6.58 7.04 7.36
C GLU A 126 -7.31 6.02 8.23
N PHE A 127 -6.56 5.23 8.96
CA PHE A 127 -7.03 4.24 9.91
C PHE A 127 -6.54 4.65 11.29
N PHE A 128 -7.43 4.69 12.27
CA PHE A 128 -7.12 5.08 13.65
C PHE A 128 -7.19 3.88 14.58
N GLU A 129 -6.46 3.96 15.71
CA GLU A 129 -6.44 2.90 16.73
C GLU A 129 -6.13 1.51 16.13
N VAL A 130 -5.06 1.45 15.32
CA VAL A 130 -4.70 0.25 14.56
C VAL A 130 -3.87 -0.69 15.42
N TRP A 131 -4.44 -1.86 15.72
CA TRP A 131 -3.67 -2.92 16.37
C TRP A 131 -2.70 -3.59 15.39
N VAL A 132 -1.46 -3.68 15.83
CA VAL A 132 -0.38 -4.39 15.11
C VAL A 132 0.32 -5.36 16.05
N SER A 133 1.08 -6.27 15.49
CA SER A 133 1.95 -7.15 16.24
C SER A 133 3.39 -6.95 15.78
N VAL A 134 4.30 -6.70 16.70
CA VAL A 134 5.74 -6.74 16.39
C VAL A 134 6.22 -8.18 16.54
N ASN A 135 6.81 -8.75 15.48
CA ASN A 135 7.27 -10.13 15.50
C ASN A 135 8.47 -10.30 16.45
N GLU A 136 8.55 -11.40 17.19
CA GLU A 136 9.68 -11.67 18.10
C GLU A 136 10.99 -11.92 17.35
N THR A 137 10.88 -12.65 16.23
CA THR A 137 12.03 -12.94 15.38
C THR A 137 12.13 -11.94 14.25
N GLU A 138 13.34 -11.63 13.83
CA GLU A 138 13.55 -10.73 12.68
C GLU A 138 12.90 -11.34 11.42
N MET A 139 12.24 -10.47 10.64
CA MET A 139 11.62 -10.83 9.38
C MET A 139 11.93 -9.77 8.31
N GLY A 140 11.97 -10.19 7.05
CA GLY A 140 12.42 -9.33 5.96
C GLY A 140 11.50 -8.14 5.70
N THR A 141 10.18 -8.34 5.77
CA THR A 141 9.16 -7.36 5.38
C THR A 141 8.00 -7.40 6.34
N SER A 142 7.46 -6.24 6.69
CA SER A 142 6.22 -6.12 7.47
C SER A 142 5.02 -6.64 6.65
N LEU A 143 3.98 -7.17 7.32
CA LEU A 143 2.83 -7.80 6.67
C LEU A 143 1.55 -7.02 6.93
N LEU A 144 0.67 -6.97 5.91
CA LEU A 144 -0.73 -6.60 6.05
C LEU A 144 -1.57 -7.88 5.94
N GLY A 145 -2.04 -8.35 7.09
CA GLY A 145 -2.86 -9.54 7.20
C GLY A 145 -4.36 -9.27 7.13
N MET A 146 -5.13 -10.28 7.51
CA MET A 146 -6.59 -10.26 7.39
C MET A 146 -7.25 -9.20 8.28
N SER A 147 -6.67 -8.86 9.45
CA SER A 147 -7.20 -7.78 10.30
C SER A 147 -7.25 -6.42 9.60
N PHE A 148 -6.33 -6.19 8.65
CA PHE A 148 -6.37 -5.00 7.79
C PHE A 148 -7.30 -5.18 6.59
N LEU A 149 -7.18 -6.30 5.86
CA LEU A 149 -7.93 -6.53 4.62
C LEU A 149 -9.45 -6.58 4.87
N SER A 150 -9.86 -7.06 6.04
CA SER A 150 -11.28 -7.11 6.44
C SER A 150 -11.90 -5.75 6.77
N GLN A 151 -11.12 -4.67 6.84
CA GLN A 151 -11.65 -3.32 7.00
C GLN A 151 -12.21 -2.74 5.69
N PHE A 152 -11.93 -3.40 4.56
CA PHE A 152 -12.47 -3.02 3.26
C PHE A 152 -13.76 -3.79 2.95
N ASP A 153 -14.70 -3.16 2.25
CA ASP A 153 -15.92 -3.80 1.74
C ASP A 153 -15.58 -4.98 0.84
N SER A 154 -14.50 -4.83 0.08
CA SER A 154 -13.98 -5.90 -0.78
C SER A 154 -12.48 -5.74 -1.05
N TYR A 155 -11.81 -6.88 -1.18
CA TYR A 155 -10.47 -6.98 -1.76
C TYR A 155 -10.50 -8.05 -2.86
N THR A 156 -9.89 -7.72 -4.01
CA THR A 156 -9.97 -8.59 -5.20
C THR A 156 -8.60 -8.66 -5.87
N PHE A 157 -8.15 -9.89 -6.13
CA PHE A 157 -6.98 -10.16 -6.96
C PHE A 157 -7.46 -10.50 -8.37
N TYR A 158 -7.17 -9.64 -9.32
CA TYR A 158 -7.57 -9.81 -10.70
C TYR A 158 -6.58 -9.15 -11.66
N ASP A 159 -6.23 -9.83 -12.73
CA ASP A 159 -5.36 -9.35 -13.82
C ASP A 159 -4.06 -8.71 -13.29
N GLY A 160 -3.36 -9.43 -12.42
CA GLY A 160 -2.10 -8.97 -11.81
C GLY A 160 -2.25 -7.74 -10.90
N LYS A 161 -3.45 -7.45 -10.40
CA LYS A 161 -3.74 -6.33 -9.50
C LYS A 161 -4.48 -6.77 -8.26
N LEU A 162 -4.13 -6.15 -7.14
CA LEU A 162 -4.93 -6.12 -5.94
C LEU A 162 -5.75 -4.82 -5.95
N GLN A 163 -7.05 -4.93 -5.76
CA GLN A 163 -7.98 -3.81 -5.60
C GLN A 163 -8.63 -3.90 -4.22
N LEU A 164 -8.56 -2.80 -3.46
CA LEU A 164 -9.18 -2.64 -2.15
C LEU A 164 -10.22 -1.53 -2.26
N ARG A 165 -11.43 -1.80 -1.80
CA ARG A 165 -12.57 -0.87 -1.84
C ARG A 165 -13.15 -0.70 -0.43
N LEU A 166 -13.28 0.55 0.00
CA LEU A 166 -14.01 1.01 1.18
C LEU A 166 -15.40 1.47 0.78
#